data_dff4581bb2b0547698d7ae4fc6abc3b9
#
_entry.id   dff4581bb2b0547698d7ae4fc6abc3b9
#
_cell.length_a   1.000
_cell.length_b   1.000
_cell.length_c   1.000
_cell.angle_alpha   90.00
_cell.angle_beta   90.00
_cell.angle_gamma   90.00
#
_symmetry.space_group_name_H-M   'P 1'
#
loop_
_entity.id
_entity.type
_entity.pdbx_description
1 polymer ?
#
loop_
_entity_poly.entity_id
_entity_poly.type
_entity_poly.pdbx_seq_one_letter_code
_entity_poly.pdbx_strand_id
1 'polypeptide(L)'
;KFKFHYDRKDGKYRVIELGVPVHHILHFNRFLKLKGIQILGFNDVTADYIRAITNLPKKEAVLTKKRSYSEPLILLDSKHEKELRRIADMHGLNVLKAGRFYILVGRTNKGKAAEKLIPLFRKKFGKVESIAFGNSENDFEMLAIADKGFLVQNSDGSFEKGKFRKVGGKGPEGFNAKVLEILGLCDK
;
A
#
# COMPACT_ATOMS: atom_id res chain seq x y z
N LYS A 1 -1.69 27.48 -3.76
CA LYS A 1 -0.88 26.58 -2.89
C LYS A 1 -1.80 25.96 -1.86
N PHE A 2 -1.70 24.64 -1.60
CA PHE A 2 -2.46 24.00 -0.51
C PHE A 2 -1.95 24.49 0.84
N LYS A 3 -2.88 24.83 1.75
CA LYS A 3 -2.57 25.13 3.15
C LYS A 3 -3.09 23.98 4.00
N PHE A 4 -2.18 23.21 4.61
CA PHE A 4 -2.51 22.10 5.51
C PHE A 4 -1.38 21.87 6.52
N HIS A 5 -1.70 21.22 7.64
CA HIS A 5 -0.70 20.71 8.57
C HIS A 5 0.08 19.57 7.91
N TYR A 6 1.38 19.55 8.10
CA TYR A 6 2.27 18.51 7.55
C TYR A 6 3.37 18.18 8.56
N ASP A 7 3.84 16.95 8.52
CA ASP A 7 4.80 16.46 9.49
C ASP A 7 6.23 16.85 9.14
N ARG A 8 6.56 16.86 7.83
CA ARG A 8 7.89 17.28 7.35
C ARG A 8 7.86 17.87 5.94
N LYS A 9 8.98 18.49 5.58
CA LYS A 9 9.26 18.90 4.20
C LYS A 9 10.25 17.92 3.57
N ASP A 10 10.06 17.67 2.27
CA ASP A 10 10.97 16.89 1.43
C ASP A 10 11.19 17.67 0.12
N GLY A 11 12.26 18.43 0.06
CA GLY A 11 12.48 19.40 -0.99
C GLY A 11 11.30 20.37 -1.13
N LYS A 12 10.63 20.36 -2.28
CA LYS A 12 9.45 21.18 -2.56
C LYS A 12 8.13 20.61 -2.02
N TYR A 13 8.13 19.36 -1.54
CA TYR A 13 6.94 18.66 -1.07
C TYR A 13 6.69 18.91 0.41
N ARG A 14 5.43 18.92 0.79
CA ARG A 14 4.95 18.85 2.17
C ARG A 14 4.35 17.47 2.39
N VAL A 15 4.83 16.77 3.38
CA VAL A 15 4.53 15.35 3.61
C VAL A 15 3.67 15.20 4.85
N ILE A 16 2.56 14.48 4.71
CA ILE A 16 1.78 13.93 5.83
C ILE A 16 2.18 12.46 5.94
N GLU A 17 2.75 12.07 7.06
CA GLU A 17 3.20 10.70 7.31
C GLU A 17 2.05 9.87 7.89
N LEU A 18 1.60 8.86 7.17
CA LEU A 18 0.50 7.98 7.59
C LEU A 18 1.00 6.62 8.07
N GLY A 19 2.24 6.28 7.74
CA GLY A 19 2.88 5.01 8.09
C GLY A 19 3.72 5.11 9.37
N VAL A 20 4.09 3.96 9.91
CA VAL A 20 5.09 3.86 10.98
C VAL A 20 6.48 3.94 10.34
N PRO A 21 7.37 4.85 10.79
CA PRO A 21 8.73 4.95 10.26
C PRO A 21 9.49 3.62 10.36
N VAL A 22 10.28 3.30 9.34
CA VAL A 22 10.93 1.99 9.22
C VAL A 22 11.85 1.66 10.39
N HIS A 23 12.49 2.63 11.02
CA HIS A 23 13.35 2.36 12.18
C HIS A 23 12.57 1.74 13.35
N HIS A 24 11.31 2.12 13.59
CA HIS A 24 10.46 1.46 14.58
C HIS A 24 10.13 0.02 14.17
N ILE A 25 9.87 -0.21 12.87
CA ILE A 25 9.61 -1.57 12.35
C ILE A 25 10.87 -2.45 12.50
N LEU A 26 12.06 -1.90 12.26
CA LEU A 26 13.32 -2.64 12.45
C LEU A 26 13.60 -2.95 13.92
N HIS A 27 13.25 -2.05 14.86
CA HIS A 27 13.30 -2.36 16.29
C HIS A 27 12.31 -3.48 16.64
N PHE A 28 11.12 -3.45 16.08
CA PHE A 28 10.13 -4.51 16.25
C PHE A 28 10.63 -5.85 15.68
N ASN A 29 11.33 -5.88 14.54
CA ASN A 29 11.97 -7.08 14.01
C ASN A 29 12.95 -7.70 15.01
N ARG A 30 13.78 -6.89 15.65
CA ARG A 30 14.71 -7.36 16.70
C ARG A 30 13.95 -7.95 17.89
N PHE A 31 12.90 -7.28 18.32
CA PHE A 31 12.04 -7.79 19.39
C PHE A 31 11.40 -9.13 19.04
N LEU A 32 10.91 -9.34 17.82
CA LEU A 32 10.36 -10.62 17.36
C LEU A 32 11.41 -11.75 17.44
N LYS A 33 12.64 -11.48 17.01
CA LYS A 33 13.76 -12.43 17.10
C LYS A 33 14.06 -12.82 18.55
N LEU A 34 14.05 -11.86 19.46
CA LEU A 34 14.23 -12.12 20.91
C LEU A 34 13.09 -12.94 21.50
N LYS A 35 11.89 -12.87 20.92
CA LYS A 35 10.74 -13.74 21.29
C LYS A 35 10.78 -15.13 20.64
N GLY A 36 11.85 -15.46 19.91
CA GLY A 36 12.01 -16.76 19.26
C GLY A 36 11.31 -16.89 17.91
N ILE A 37 10.70 -15.80 17.39
CA ILE A 37 10.09 -15.81 16.06
C ILE A 37 11.20 -15.68 15.02
N GLN A 38 11.42 -16.75 14.27
CA GLN A 38 12.47 -16.82 13.26
C GLN A 38 12.06 -16.09 11.99
N ILE A 39 12.51 -14.85 11.87
CA ILE A 39 12.30 -13.99 10.69
C ILE A 39 13.64 -13.52 10.11
N LEU A 40 13.65 -13.30 8.80
CA LEU A 40 14.75 -12.70 8.07
C LEU A 40 14.23 -11.48 7.30
N GLY A 41 14.51 -10.28 7.81
CA GLY A 41 14.13 -9.02 7.17
C GLY A 41 15.04 -8.70 5.99
N PHE A 42 14.55 -7.93 5.01
CA PHE A 42 15.36 -7.50 3.89
C PHE A 42 16.50 -6.55 4.31
N ASN A 43 16.33 -5.84 5.42
CA ASN A 43 17.41 -5.05 5.99
C ASN A 43 18.50 -5.90 6.70
N ASP A 44 18.21 -7.14 7.04
CA ASP A 44 19.17 -8.06 7.66
C ASP A 44 20.15 -8.70 6.65
N VAL A 45 19.87 -8.61 5.35
CA VAL A 45 20.59 -9.33 4.28
C VAL A 45 21.16 -8.38 3.23
N THR A 46 22.04 -8.90 2.38
CA THR A 46 22.62 -8.12 1.26
C THR A 46 21.61 -7.94 0.11
N ALA A 47 21.82 -6.93 -0.72
CA ALA A 47 21.02 -6.74 -1.93
C ALA A 47 21.17 -7.91 -2.93
N ASP A 48 22.32 -8.56 -2.97
CA ASP A 48 22.53 -9.74 -3.82
C ASP A 48 21.73 -10.95 -3.33
N TYR A 49 21.61 -11.12 -2.01
CA TYR A 49 20.71 -12.13 -1.45
C TYR A 49 19.25 -11.84 -1.81
N ILE A 50 18.80 -10.59 -1.64
CA ILE A 50 17.43 -10.18 -2.04
C ILE A 50 17.19 -10.49 -3.52
N ARG A 51 18.15 -10.14 -4.39
CA ARG A 51 18.08 -10.44 -5.82
C ARG A 51 17.90 -11.93 -6.09
N ALA A 52 18.70 -12.76 -5.43
CA ALA A 52 18.64 -14.22 -5.60
C ALA A 52 17.28 -14.82 -5.22
N ILE A 53 16.63 -14.29 -4.18
CA ILE A 53 15.35 -14.81 -3.71
C ILE A 53 14.13 -14.16 -4.38
N THR A 54 14.28 -13.00 -5.04
CA THR A 54 13.14 -12.25 -5.63
C THR A 54 13.17 -12.19 -7.14
N ASN A 55 14.31 -12.51 -7.77
CA ASN A 55 14.60 -12.28 -9.19
C ASN A 55 14.54 -10.80 -9.61
N LEU A 56 14.62 -9.86 -8.66
CA LEU A 56 14.63 -8.43 -8.96
C LEU A 56 15.97 -8.02 -9.61
N PRO A 57 15.96 -7.03 -10.50
CA PRO A 57 17.20 -6.37 -10.96
C PRO A 57 17.97 -5.79 -9.77
N LYS A 58 19.31 -5.73 -9.89
CA LYS A 58 20.17 -5.26 -8.78
C LYS A 58 19.76 -3.88 -8.22
N LYS A 59 19.42 -2.94 -9.09
CA LYS A 59 18.97 -1.59 -8.68
C LYS A 59 17.70 -1.66 -7.82
N GLU A 60 16.76 -2.49 -8.20
CA GLU A 60 15.49 -2.68 -7.46
C GLU A 60 15.72 -3.39 -6.13
N ALA A 61 16.57 -4.42 -6.09
CA ALA A 61 16.95 -5.08 -4.84
C ALA A 61 17.58 -4.11 -3.82
N VAL A 62 18.40 -3.16 -4.27
CA VAL A 62 18.93 -2.09 -3.42
C VAL A 62 17.81 -1.17 -2.93
N LEU A 63 16.85 -0.82 -3.80
CA LEU A 63 15.71 0.04 -3.41
C LEU A 63 14.78 -0.60 -2.39
N THR A 64 14.65 -1.93 -2.37
CA THR A 64 13.82 -2.61 -1.36
C THR A 64 14.31 -2.36 0.06
N LYS A 65 15.60 -2.12 0.26
CA LYS A 65 16.19 -1.77 1.56
C LYS A 65 16.01 -0.31 1.95
N LYS A 66 15.58 0.56 1.02
CA LYS A 66 15.39 2.00 1.25
C LYS A 66 13.92 2.37 1.53
N ARG A 67 13.10 1.40 1.91
CA ARG A 67 11.71 1.64 2.28
C ARG A 67 11.63 2.46 3.57
N SER A 68 10.78 3.46 3.60
CA SER A 68 10.65 4.37 4.75
C SER A 68 9.58 3.93 5.76
N TYR A 69 8.60 3.11 5.35
CA TYR A 69 7.41 2.78 6.14
C TYR A 69 6.99 1.32 6.06
N SER A 70 7.89 0.46 5.62
CA SER A 70 7.61 -0.98 5.54
C SER A 70 8.89 -1.79 5.55
N GLU A 71 8.81 -3.04 6.03
CA GLU A 71 9.91 -3.99 6.00
C GLU A 71 9.42 -5.33 5.46
N PRO A 72 9.87 -5.74 4.27
CA PRO A 72 9.66 -7.09 3.77
C PRO A 72 10.50 -8.09 4.57
N LEU A 73 9.94 -9.27 4.84
CA LEU A 73 10.64 -10.34 5.55
C LEU A 73 10.22 -11.72 5.07
N ILE A 74 11.03 -12.70 5.37
CA ILE A 74 10.72 -14.12 5.28
C ILE A 74 10.44 -14.64 6.69
N LEU A 75 9.35 -15.33 6.87
CA LEU A 75 9.09 -16.12 8.06
C LEU A 75 9.68 -17.52 7.84
N LEU A 76 10.71 -17.89 8.61
CA LEU A 76 11.47 -19.12 8.40
C LEU A 76 10.70 -20.37 8.85
N ASP A 77 9.77 -20.21 9.80
CA ASP A 77 8.88 -21.27 10.25
C ASP A 77 7.43 -20.78 10.24
N SER A 78 6.64 -21.34 9.34
CA SER A 78 5.25 -20.95 9.12
C SER A 78 4.33 -21.14 10.33
N LYS A 79 4.69 -22.00 11.28
CA LYS A 79 3.91 -22.18 12.53
C LYS A 79 3.79 -20.88 13.33
N HIS A 80 4.75 -19.98 13.21
CA HIS A 80 4.76 -18.69 13.89
C HIS A 80 3.93 -17.59 13.20
N GLU A 81 3.25 -17.85 12.08
CA GLU A 81 2.49 -16.81 11.37
C GLU A 81 1.40 -16.19 12.24
N LYS A 82 0.63 -17.01 12.94
CA LYS A 82 -0.45 -16.52 13.82
C LYS A 82 0.10 -15.65 14.97
N GLU A 83 1.21 -16.07 15.54
CA GLU A 83 1.85 -15.35 16.63
C GLU A 83 2.47 -14.03 16.11
N LEU A 84 3.16 -14.06 14.98
CA LEU A 84 3.68 -12.86 14.31
C LEU A 84 2.58 -11.81 14.11
N ARG A 85 1.44 -12.21 13.55
CA ARG A 85 0.30 -11.32 13.34
C ARG A 85 -0.25 -10.75 14.64
N ARG A 86 -0.44 -11.60 15.65
CA ARG A 86 -0.95 -11.18 16.97
C ARG A 86 -0.02 -10.17 17.63
N ILE A 87 1.29 -10.43 17.64
CA ILE A 87 2.26 -9.54 18.27
C ILE A 87 2.38 -8.23 17.47
N ALA A 88 2.40 -8.30 16.15
CA ALA A 88 2.41 -7.10 15.30
C ALA A 88 1.20 -6.21 15.58
N ASP A 89 0.01 -6.80 15.67
CA ASP A 89 -1.22 -6.09 15.98
C ASP A 89 -1.17 -5.38 17.34
N MET A 90 -0.67 -6.05 18.38
CA MET A 90 -0.47 -5.45 19.71
C MET A 90 0.48 -4.25 19.69
N HIS A 91 1.39 -4.17 18.72
CA HIS A 91 2.34 -3.08 18.54
C HIS A 91 1.91 -2.05 17.48
N GLY A 92 0.64 -2.08 17.07
CA GLY A 92 0.12 -1.12 16.08
C GLY A 92 0.63 -1.34 14.65
N LEU A 93 1.11 -2.55 14.36
CA LEU A 93 1.60 -2.95 13.03
C LEU A 93 0.65 -3.95 12.38
N ASN A 94 0.66 -3.98 11.05
CA ASN A 94 0.00 -4.98 10.23
C ASN A 94 1.04 -5.88 9.54
N VAL A 95 0.65 -7.12 9.28
CA VAL A 95 1.42 -8.08 8.49
C VAL A 95 0.66 -8.40 7.22
N LEU A 96 1.15 -7.90 6.10
CA LEU A 96 0.62 -8.22 4.77
C LEU A 96 1.35 -9.45 4.22
N LYS A 97 0.63 -10.32 3.52
CA LYS A 97 1.23 -11.48 2.83
C LYS A 97 1.33 -11.20 1.34
N ALA A 98 2.51 -11.35 0.79
CA ALA A 98 2.80 -11.14 -0.63
C ALA A 98 3.56 -12.37 -1.18
N GLY A 99 2.81 -13.37 -1.64
CA GLY A 99 3.35 -14.67 -2.02
C GLY A 99 4.04 -15.36 -0.85
N ARG A 100 5.35 -15.63 -0.98
CA ARG A 100 6.17 -16.23 0.09
C ARG A 100 6.72 -15.23 1.11
N PHE A 101 6.54 -13.93 0.86
CA PHE A 101 7.04 -12.86 1.72
C PHE A 101 5.92 -12.33 2.62
N TYR A 102 6.33 -11.77 3.74
CA TYR A 102 5.50 -10.97 4.63
C TYR A 102 6.02 -9.54 4.61
N ILE A 103 5.14 -8.57 4.80
CA ILE A 103 5.53 -7.16 4.84
C ILE A 103 4.97 -6.57 6.13
N LEU A 104 5.85 -6.12 7.01
CA LEU A 104 5.48 -5.34 8.18
C LEU A 104 5.24 -3.89 7.78
N VAL A 105 4.09 -3.37 8.15
CA VAL A 105 3.65 -1.98 7.88
C VAL A 105 2.91 -1.42 9.09
N GLY A 106 2.83 -0.09 9.18
CA GLY A 106 1.90 0.54 10.13
C GLY A 106 0.44 0.25 9.79
N ARG A 107 -0.47 0.52 10.72
CA ARG A 107 -1.93 0.43 10.52
C ARG A 107 -2.42 1.58 9.63
N THR A 108 -2.00 1.57 8.39
CA THR A 108 -2.42 2.53 7.37
C THR A 108 -2.82 1.80 6.08
N ASN A 109 -3.63 2.46 5.27
CA ASN A 109 -4.12 1.94 4.01
C ASN A 109 -4.44 3.09 3.04
N LYS A 110 -4.85 2.76 1.82
CA LYS A 110 -5.18 3.75 0.79
C LYS A 110 -6.41 4.60 1.15
N GLY A 111 -7.35 4.05 1.92
CA GLY A 111 -8.52 4.78 2.41
C GLY A 111 -8.11 5.94 3.33
N LYS A 112 -7.28 5.68 4.34
CA LYS A 112 -6.77 6.74 5.23
C LYS A 112 -6.03 7.85 4.48
N ALA A 113 -5.34 7.51 3.39
CA ALA A 113 -4.72 8.53 2.54
C ALA A 113 -5.79 9.36 1.81
N ALA A 114 -6.82 8.73 1.26
CA ALA A 114 -7.94 9.41 0.61
C ALA A 114 -8.70 10.31 1.59
N GLU A 115 -8.98 9.85 2.82
CA GLU A 115 -9.61 10.65 3.89
C GLU A 115 -8.85 11.94 4.20
N LYS A 116 -7.53 11.93 4.11
CA LYS A 116 -6.71 13.13 4.30
C LYS A 116 -6.69 14.01 3.06
N LEU A 117 -6.64 13.41 1.87
CA LEU A 117 -6.45 14.12 0.62
C LEU A 117 -7.73 14.82 0.12
N ILE A 118 -8.86 14.13 0.13
CA ILE A 118 -10.13 14.63 -0.42
C ILE A 118 -10.55 15.96 0.24
N PRO A 119 -10.56 16.11 1.57
CA PRO A 119 -10.89 17.38 2.21
C PRO A 119 -9.96 18.53 1.83
N LEU A 120 -8.66 18.25 1.57
CA LEU A 120 -7.72 19.28 1.15
C LEU A 120 -8.07 19.84 -0.25
N PHE A 121 -8.50 18.96 -1.14
CA PHE A 121 -8.99 19.37 -2.46
C PHE A 121 -10.29 20.16 -2.35
N ARG A 122 -11.25 19.68 -1.58
CA ARG A 122 -12.52 20.39 -1.32
C ARG A 122 -12.30 21.77 -0.70
N LYS A 123 -11.39 21.87 0.27
CA LYS A 123 -11.03 23.18 0.88
C LYS A 123 -10.42 24.15 -0.13
N LYS A 124 -9.64 23.66 -1.09
CA LYS A 124 -8.95 24.50 -2.06
C LYS A 124 -9.82 24.90 -3.25
N PHE A 125 -10.63 23.97 -3.75
CA PHE A 125 -11.34 24.12 -5.03
C PHE A 125 -12.86 24.24 -4.87
N GLY A 126 -13.39 24.15 -3.65
CA GLY A 126 -14.83 24.15 -3.37
C GLY A 126 -15.47 22.80 -3.71
N LYS A 127 -16.37 22.78 -4.67
CA LYS A 127 -17.06 21.55 -5.09
C LYS A 127 -16.10 20.65 -5.87
N VAL A 128 -15.79 19.49 -5.30
CA VAL A 128 -14.92 18.46 -5.90
C VAL A 128 -15.62 17.13 -5.80
N GLU A 129 -15.70 16.40 -6.91
CA GLU A 129 -16.09 14.99 -6.95
C GLU A 129 -14.82 14.14 -6.98
N SER A 130 -14.70 13.23 -6.02
CA SER A 130 -13.58 12.28 -5.94
C SER A 130 -13.95 10.96 -6.61
N ILE A 131 -13.06 10.45 -7.45
CA ILE A 131 -13.26 9.19 -8.17
C ILE A 131 -12.08 8.30 -7.87
N ALA A 132 -12.35 7.06 -7.45
CA ALA A 132 -11.33 6.08 -7.14
C ALA A 132 -11.49 4.83 -7.99
N PHE A 133 -10.34 4.26 -8.37
CA PHE A 133 -10.25 2.99 -9.11
C PHE A 133 -9.34 2.03 -8.35
N GLY A 134 -9.72 0.76 -8.32
CA GLY A 134 -8.92 -0.28 -7.70
C GLY A 134 -9.29 -1.65 -8.26
N ASN A 135 -8.45 -2.66 -8.02
CA ASN A 135 -8.66 -4.02 -8.52
C ASN A 135 -8.47 -5.09 -7.44
N SER A 136 -8.18 -4.70 -6.21
CA SER A 136 -7.84 -5.61 -5.14
C SER A 136 -8.40 -5.14 -3.79
N GLU A 137 -8.46 -6.04 -2.82
CA GLU A 137 -9.03 -5.79 -1.48
C GLU A 137 -8.39 -4.59 -0.77
N ASN A 138 -7.09 -4.36 -0.98
CA ASN A 138 -6.38 -3.22 -0.38
C ASN A 138 -6.83 -1.84 -0.92
N ASP A 139 -7.65 -1.81 -1.99
CA ASP A 139 -8.23 -0.61 -2.55
C ASP A 139 -9.62 -0.30 -1.98
N PHE A 140 -10.29 -1.29 -1.37
CA PHE A 140 -11.71 -1.20 -1.01
C PHE A 140 -12.04 0.00 -0.12
N GLU A 141 -11.21 0.29 0.88
CA GLU A 141 -11.46 1.45 1.73
C GLU A 141 -11.34 2.76 0.96
N MET A 142 -10.40 2.87 0.03
CA MET A 142 -10.30 4.04 -0.85
C MET A 142 -11.51 4.16 -1.78
N LEU A 143 -11.97 3.03 -2.34
CA LEU A 143 -13.17 3.01 -3.19
C LEU A 143 -14.42 3.41 -2.42
N ALA A 144 -14.53 3.01 -1.14
CA ALA A 144 -15.68 3.32 -0.28
C ALA A 144 -15.72 4.80 0.15
N ILE A 145 -14.57 5.44 0.29
CA ILE A 145 -14.44 6.83 0.75
C ILE A 145 -14.65 7.84 -0.39
N ALA A 146 -14.29 7.47 -1.62
CA ALA A 146 -14.51 8.31 -2.78
C ALA A 146 -15.99 8.48 -3.10
N ASP A 147 -16.39 9.64 -3.69
CA ASP A 147 -17.75 9.88 -4.12
C ASP A 147 -18.20 8.85 -5.18
N LYS A 148 -17.25 8.36 -5.99
CA LYS A 148 -17.45 7.27 -6.96
C LYS A 148 -16.27 6.29 -6.88
N GLY A 149 -16.54 5.06 -6.44
CA GLY A 149 -15.57 3.96 -6.42
C GLY A 149 -15.85 2.94 -7.54
N PHE A 150 -14.82 2.59 -8.29
CA PHE A 150 -14.90 1.64 -9.40
C PHE A 150 -13.93 0.47 -9.22
N LEU A 151 -14.43 -0.75 -9.39
CA LEU A 151 -13.63 -1.97 -9.38
C LEU A 151 -13.27 -2.35 -10.82
N VAL A 152 -11.98 -2.36 -11.13
CA VAL A 152 -11.43 -2.69 -12.44
C VAL A 152 -11.07 -4.17 -12.49
N GLN A 153 -11.18 -4.79 -13.67
CA GLN A 153 -10.80 -6.18 -13.85
C GLN A 153 -9.30 -6.42 -13.62
N ASN A 154 -8.98 -7.58 -13.06
CA ASN A 154 -7.63 -8.10 -12.99
C ASN A 154 -7.13 -8.52 -14.38
N SER A 155 -5.83 -8.79 -14.51
CA SER A 155 -5.20 -9.24 -15.78
C SER A 155 -5.79 -10.54 -16.32
N ASP A 156 -6.29 -11.41 -15.44
CA ASP A 156 -6.99 -12.65 -15.81
C ASP A 156 -8.46 -12.45 -16.23
N GLY A 157 -8.96 -11.22 -16.16
CA GLY A 157 -10.35 -10.87 -16.47
C GLY A 157 -11.33 -11.05 -15.31
N SER A 158 -10.87 -11.50 -14.14
CA SER A 158 -11.69 -11.62 -12.94
C SER A 158 -11.91 -10.26 -12.26
N PHE A 159 -12.92 -10.23 -11.40
CA PHE A 159 -13.09 -9.13 -10.44
C PHE A 159 -12.89 -9.65 -9.03
N GLU A 160 -12.26 -8.84 -8.19
CA GLU A 160 -12.24 -9.09 -6.76
C GLU A 160 -13.66 -9.04 -6.18
N LYS A 161 -13.91 -9.81 -5.12
CA LYS A 161 -15.21 -9.88 -4.46
C LYS A 161 -15.47 -8.59 -3.66
N GLY A 162 -16.31 -7.71 -4.18
CA GLY A 162 -16.68 -6.45 -3.51
C GLY A 162 -17.97 -5.87 -4.09
N LYS A 163 -18.64 -5.02 -3.30
CA LYS A 163 -19.91 -4.35 -3.66
C LYS A 163 -19.70 -3.01 -4.39
N PHE A 164 -18.65 -2.91 -5.23
CA PHE A 164 -18.34 -1.70 -5.98
C PHE A 164 -18.84 -1.81 -7.43
N ARG A 165 -19.02 -0.65 -8.07
CA ARG A 165 -19.35 -0.58 -9.50
C ARG A 165 -18.21 -1.20 -10.31
N LYS A 166 -18.52 -2.19 -11.10
CA LYS A 166 -17.54 -2.89 -11.94
C LYS A 166 -17.35 -2.15 -13.26
N VAL A 167 -16.10 -2.06 -13.69
CA VAL A 167 -15.71 -1.47 -14.98
C VAL A 167 -15.11 -2.57 -15.84
N GLY A 168 -15.70 -2.82 -17.01
CA GLY A 168 -15.18 -3.78 -17.97
C GLY A 168 -13.83 -3.31 -18.55
N GLY A 169 -13.06 -4.29 -19.06
CA GLY A 169 -11.70 -4.05 -19.57
C GLY A 169 -10.62 -4.32 -18.52
N LYS A 170 -9.56 -5.02 -18.94
CA LYS A 170 -8.49 -5.48 -18.06
C LYS A 170 -7.55 -4.34 -17.70
N GLY A 171 -7.24 -4.19 -16.41
CA GLY A 171 -6.22 -3.26 -15.94
C GLY A 171 -6.30 -1.87 -16.54
N PRO A 172 -5.22 -1.39 -17.23
CA PRO A 172 -5.17 -0.03 -17.76
C PRO A 172 -6.25 0.31 -18.78
N GLU A 173 -6.71 -0.67 -19.56
CA GLU A 173 -7.74 -0.48 -20.61
C GLU A 173 -9.09 -0.10 -19.99
N GLY A 174 -9.56 -0.86 -19.01
CA GLY A 174 -10.81 -0.57 -18.32
C GLY A 174 -10.75 0.76 -17.55
N PHE A 175 -9.63 1.05 -16.90
CA PHE A 175 -9.39 2.34 -16.25
C PHE A 175 -9.49 3.48 -17.27
N ASN A 176 -8.75 3.40 -18.39
CA ASN A 176 -8.72 4.44 -19.41
C ASN A 176 -10.11 4.67 -20.02
N ALA A 177 -10.79 3.62 -20.44
CA ALA A 177 -12.13 3.72 -21.02
C ALA A 177 -13.11 4.44 -20.06
N LYS A 178 -13.08 4.07 -18.76
CA LYS A 178 -13.98 4.70 -17.79
C LYS A 178 -13.62 6.14 -17.49
N VAL A 179 -12.34 6.49 -17.47
CA VAL A 179 -11.91 7.89 -17.31
C VAL A 179 -12.36 8.75 -18.49
N LEU A 180 -12.19 8.27 -19.72
CA LEU A 180 -12.66 8.98 -20.93
C LEU A 180 -14.18 9.17 -20.92
N GLU A 181 -14.94 8.14 -20.54
CA GLU A 181 -16.41 8.23 -20.37
C GLU A 181 -16.80 9.31 -19.37
N ILE A 182 -16.14 9.34 -18.18
CA ILE A 182 -16.43 10.32 -17.13
C ILE A 182 -16.11 11.76 -17.57
N LEU A 183 -15.05 11.92 -18.36
CA LEU A 183 -14.64 13.19 -18.90
C LEU A 183 -15.44 13.62 -20.15
N GLY A 184 -16.32 12.77 -20.66
CA GLY A 184 -17.06 13.04 -21.91
C GLY A 184 -16.16 13.05 -23.15
N LEU A 185 -15.03 12.34 -23.11
CA LEU A 185 -14.02 12.26 -24.17
C LEU A 185 -14.09 10.94 -24.94
N CYS A 186 -15.13 10.13 -24.74
CA CYS A 186 -15.37 8.97 -25.59
C CYS A 186 -15.80 9.49 -26.98
N ASP A 187 -15.08 9.07 -28.02
CA ASP A 187 -15.50 9.32 -29.39
C ASP A 187 -16.93 8.79 -29.59
N LYS A 188 -17.79 9.67 -30.14
CA LYS A 188 -19.15 9.34 -30.53
C LYS A 188 -19.15 8.45 -31.76
#